data_2031f55b83beb9e3b2c728aa9e8411b3
#
_entry.id   2031f55b83beb9e3b2c728aa9e8411b3
#
_cell.length_a   1.000
_cell.length_b   1.000
_cell.length_c   1.000
_cell.angle_alpha   90.00
_cell.angle_beta   90.00
_cell.angle_gamma   90.00
#
_symmetry.space_group_name_H-M   'P 1'
#
loop_
_entity.id
_entity.type
_entity.pdbx_description
1 polymer ?
#
loop_
_entity_poly.entity_id
_entity_poly.type
_entity_poly.pdbx_seq_one_letter_code
_entity_poly.pdbx_strand_id
1 'polypeptide(L)'
;MGNRSRTEIVGSILDAANGGATKTKIMYTAFLSFNQLKEYLSILIENNLIEYLDGTKTFKTTEKGLNLLKIHNEMGELLQQSNTINTNDLI
;
A
#
# COMPACT_ATOMS: atom_id res chain seq x y z
N MET A 1 -19.64 2.01 0.21
CA MET A 1 -19.16 1.75 0.15
C MET A 1 -18.23 2.09 -0.43
N GLY A 2 -17.67 2.27 -0.45
CA GLY A 2 -16.70 2.94 -0.93
C GLY A 2 -15.69 2.36 -1.70
N ASN A 3 -15.46 2.99 -2.75
CA ASN A 3 -14.36 2.64 -3.60
C ASN A 3 -13.10 3.22 -3.01
N ARG A 4 -12.10 2.36 -2.84
CA ARG A 4 -10.80 2.83 -2.40
C ARG A 4 -10.06 3.41 -3.61
N SER A 5 -9.24 4.43 -3.38
CA SER A 5 -8.41 4.97 -4.42
C SER A 5 -7.27 3.99 -4.73
N ARG A 6 -6.66 4.14 -5.90
CA ARG A 6 -5.51 3.30 -6.26
C ARG A 6 -4.38 3.48 -5.28
N THR A 7 -4.18 4.70 -4.79
CA THR A 7 -3.14 4.99 -3.82
C THR A 7 -3.37 4.24 -2.51
N GLU A 8 -4.61 4.17 -2.07
CA GLU A 8 -4.95 3.42 -0.87
C GLU A 8 -4.72 1.93 -1.05
N ILE A 9 -5.08 1.41 -2.21
CA ILE A 9 -4.88 -0.01 -2.53
C ILE A 9 -3.39 -0.33 -2.54
N VAL A 10 -2.58 0.51 -3.19
CA VAL A 10 -1.13 0.32 -3.23
C VAL A 10 -0.56 0.35 -1.82
N GLY A 11 -0.99 1.30 -1.00
CA GLY A 11 -0.56 1.38 0.39
C GLY A 11 -0.88 0.12 1.17
N SER A 12 -2.09 -0.43 0.97
CA SER A 12 -2.51 -1.67 1.64
C SER A 12 -1.63 -2.85 1.23
N ILE A 13 -1.29 -2.94 -0.05
CA ILE A 13 -0.45 -4.02 -0.55
C ILE A 13 0.97 -3.90 0.00
N LEU A 14 1.55 -2.70 -0.03
CA LEU A 14 2.90 -2.48 0.47
C LEU A 14 2.99 -2.79 1.97
N ASP A 15 1.97 -2.43 2.70
CA ASP A 15 1.90 -2.72 4.14
C ASP A 15 1.78 -4.21 4.39
N ALA A 16 0.91 -4.89 3.66
CA ALA A 16 0.71 -6.32 3.79
C ALA A 16 1.97 -7.12 3.45
N ALA A 17 2.75 -6.65 2.48
CA ALA A 17 3.96 -7.31 2.04
C ALA A 17 5.21 -6.87 2.81
N ASN A 18 5.06 -5.97 3.78
CA ASN A 18 6.17 -5.52 4.60
C ASN A 18 6.70 -6.71 5.42
N GLY A 19 7.97 -7.05 5.20
CA GLY A 19 8.56 -8.22 5.87
C GLY A 19 8.35 -9.52 5.11
N GLY A 20 7.54 -9.51 4.08
CA GLY A 20 7.27 -10.69 3.25
C GLY A 20 5.92 -11.30 3.53
N ALA A 21 5.18 -11.62 2.47
CA ALA A 21 3.88 -12.26 2.59
C ALA A 21 3.56 -13.05 1.33
N THR A 22 2.77 -14.10 1.50
CA THR A 22 2.30 -14.89 0.36
C THR A 22 1.26 -14.08 -0.42
N LYS A 23 1.08 -14.44 -1.67
CA LYS A 23 0.07 -13.82 -2.52
C LYS A 23 -1.31 -13.88 -1.85
N THR A 24 -1.65 -15.04 -1.31
CA THR A 24 -2.95 -15.23 -0.66
C THR A 24 -3.13 -14.30 0.52
N LYS A 25 -2.09 -14.17 1.35
CA LYS A 25 -2.17 -13.29 2.51
C LYS A 25 -2.34 -11.84 2.10
N ILE A 26 -1.61 -11.40 1.07
CA ILE A 26 -1.75 -10.04 0.56
C ILE A 26 -3.16 -9.80 0.06
N MET A 27 -3.68 -10.76 -0.70
CA MET A 27 -5.03 -10.66 -1.25
C MET A 27 -6.08 -10.47 -0.17
N TYR A 28 -6.02 -11.26 0.88
CA TYR A 28 -6.98 -11.16 1.98
C TYR A 28 -6.77 -9.89 2.79
N THR A 29 -5.53 -9.55 3.09
CA THR A 29 -5.23 -8.38 3.90
C THR A 29 -5.63 -7.09 3.20
N ALA A 30 -5.39 -7.01 1.90
CA ALA A 30 -5.72 -5.82 1.11
C ALA A 30 -7.14 -5.85 0.55
N PHE A 31 -7.90 -6.89 0.81
CA PHE A 31 -9.28 -7.03 0.33
C PHE A 31 -9.40 -6.90 -1.19
N LEU A 32 -8.58 -7.66 -1.91
CA LEU A 32 -8.57 -7.61 -3.36
C LEU A 32 -9.01 -8.94 -3.95
N SER A 33 -9.57 -8.88 -5.15
CA SER A 33 -9.79 -10.09 -5.93
C SER A 33 -8.44 -10.56 -6.48
N PHE A 34 -8.38 -11.80 -6.93
CA PHE A 34 -7.17 -12.34 -7.51
C PHE A 34 -6.71 -11.51 -8.72
N ASN A 35 -7.64 -11.13 -9.58
CA ASN A 35 -7.30 -10.35 -10.76
C ASN A 35 -6.77 -8.96 -10.43
N GLN A 36 -7.38 -8.32 -9.44
CA GLN A 36 -6.91 -7.01 -9.00
C GLN A 36 -5.50 -7.10 -8.43
N LEU A 37 -5.28 -8.10 -7.57
CA LEU A 37 -3.96 -8.28 -6.97
C LEU A 37 -2.90 -8.51 -8.05
N LYS A 38 -3.22 -9.35 -9.03
CA LYS A 38 -2.30 -9.66 -10.12
C LYS A 38 -1.88 -8.41 -10.87
N GLU A 39 -2.83 -7.54 -11.19
CA GLU A 39 -2.56 -6.28 -11.86
C GLU A 39 -1.66 -5.38 -11.04
N TYR A 40 -2.00 -5.18 -9.77
CA TYR A 40 -1.23 -4.31 -8.90
C TYR A 40 0.17 -4.85 -8.63
N LEU A 41 0.30 -6.16 -8.41
CA LEU A 41 1.62 -6.75 -8.18
C LEU A 41 2.53 -6.55 -9.38
N SER A 42 1.99 -6.71 -10.60
CA SER A 42 2.75 -6.49 -11.83
C SER A 42 3.34 -5.09 -11.85
N ILE A 43 2.51 -4.10 -11.57
CA ILE A 43 2.92 -2.70 -11.59
C ILE A 43 3.97 -2.43 -10.49
N LEU A 44 3.73 -2.96 -9.31
CA LEU A 44 4.62 -2.72 -8.17
C LEU A 44 5.98 -3.39 -8.36
N ILE A 45 6.00 -4.57 -8.95
CA ILE A 45 7.26 -5.26 -9.26
C ILE A 45 8.02 -4.50 -10.34
N GLU A 46 7.32 -4.06 -11.39
CA GLU A 46 7.95 -3.29 -12.46
C GLU A 46 8.60 -2.01 -11.95
N ASN A 47 8.02 -1.41 -10.94
CA ASN A 47 8.53 -0.17 -10.35
C ASN A 47 9.46 -0.40 -9.17
N ASN A 48 9.85 -1.64 -8.93
CA ASN A 48 10.79 -2.01 -7.86
C ASN A 48 10.28 -1.66 -6.45
N LEU A 49 8.96 -1.67 -6.28
CA LEU A 49 8.34 -1.39 -4.98
C LEU A 49 8.11 -2.67 -4.19
N ILE A 50 7.99 -3.80 -4.89
CA ILE A 50 7.84 -5.11 -4.31
C ILE A 50 8.76 -6.06 -5.08
N GLU A 51 9.35 -7.02 -4.39
CA GLU A 51 10.13 -8.08 -5.04
C GLU A 51 9.57 -9.43 -4.67
N TYR A 52 9.71 -10.38 -5.59
CA TYR A 52 9.30 -11.75 -5.34
C TYR A 52 10.50 -12.57 -4.89
N LEU A 53 10.35 -13.26 -3.78
CA LEU A 53 11.40 -14.11 -3.23
C LEU A 53 11.06 -15.57 -3.53
N ASP A 54 11.72 -16.11 -4.53
CA ASP A 54 11.41 -17.45 -5.02
C ASP A 54 11.63 -18.52 -3.98
N GLY A 55 12.66 -18.38 -3.15
CA GLY A 55 12.97 -19.36 -2.11
C GLY A 55 11.86 -19.57 -1.12
N THR A 56 11.16 -18.52 -0.73
CA THR A 56 10.06 -18.58 0.23
C THR A 56 8.71 -18.46 -0.45
N LYS A 57 8.71 -18.17 -1.75
CA LYS A 57 7.50 -17.91 -2.53
C LYS A 57 6.64 -16.82 -1.90
N THR A 58 7.32 -15.75 -1.47
CA THR A 58 6.66 -14.60 -0.87
C THR A 58 7.00 -13.34 -1.65
N PHE A 59 6.16 -12.34 -1.47
CA PHE A 59 6.39 -11.00 -2.00
C PHE A 59 6.81 -10.12 -0.84
N LYS A 60 7.82 -9.31 -1.05
CA LYS A 60 8.35 -8.45 0.01
C LYS A 60 8.49 -7.03 -0.50
N THR A 61 7.98 -6.08 0.29
CA THR A 61 8.13 -4.67 -0.02
C THR A 61 9.60 -4.29 0.05
N THR A 62 10.09 -3.65 -0.99
CA THR A 62 11.48 -3.20 -1.07
C THR A 62 11.69 -1.96 -0.22
N GLU A 63 12.95 -1.55 -0.07
CA GLU A 63 13.25 -0.31 0.64
C GLU A 63 12.56 0.87 -0.03
N LYS A 64 12.57 0.90 -1.37
CA LYS A 64 11.86 1.94 -2.12
C LYS A 64 10.37 1.90 -1.82
N GLY A 65 9.80 0.70 -1.75
CA GLY A 65 8.39 0.53 -1.41
C GLY A 65 8.07 0.99 0.00
N LEU A 66 8.97 0.72 0.96
CA LEU A 66 8.78 1.16 2.34
C LEU A 66 8.83 2.68 2.45
N ASN A 67 9.68 3.32 1.67
CA ASN A 67 9.75 4.77 1.64
C ASN A 67 8.45 5.36 1.10
N LEU A 68 7.90 4.76 0.06
CA LEU A 68 6.63 5.20 -0.50
C LEU A 68 5.49 5.01 0.51
N LEU A 69 5.48 3.87 1.20
CA LEU A 69 4.49 3.58 2.22
C LEU A 69 4.56 4.60 3.36
N LYS A 70 5.77 4.97 3.76
CA LYS A 70 5.97 5.96 4.81
C LYS A 70 5.38 7.31 4.40
N ILE A 71 5.64 7.74 3.18
CA ILE A 71 5.10 8.99 2.65
C ILE A 71 3.59 8.94 2.62
N HIS A 72 3.03 7.82 2.16
CA HIS A 72 1.58 7.62 2.11
C HIS A 72 0.96 7.75 3.51
N ASN A 73 1.57 7.13 4.51
CA ASN A 73 1.07 7.19 5.89
C ASN A 73 1.18 8.60 6.47
N GLU A 74 2.28 9.29 6.19
CA GLU A 74 2.45 10.66 6.65
C GLU A 74 1.42 11.60 6.04
N MET A 75 1.12 11.42 4.76
CA MET A 75 0.07 12.20 4.10
C MET A 75 -1.29 11.95 4.73
N GLY A 76 -1.57 10.68 5.05
CA GLY A 76 -2.81 10.32 5.73
C GLY A 76 -2.95 11.01 7.07
N GLU A 77 -1.88 11.02 7.85
CA GLU A 77 -1.88 11.69 9.15
C GLU A 77 -2.08 13.19 9.01
N LEU A 78 -1.41 13.80 8.05
CA LEU A 78 -1.55 15.23 7.80
C LEU A 78 -2.97 15.59 7.40
N LEU A 79 -3.60 14.77 6.58
CA LEU A 79 -4.97 15.01 6.16
C LEU A 79 -5.94 14.87 7.31
N GLN A 80 -5.69 13.94 8.22
CA GLN A 80 -6.49 13.80 9.42
C GLN A 80 -6.37 15.01 10.32
N GLN A 81 -5.15 15.49 10.50
CA GLN A 81 -4.92 16.70 11.29
C GLN A 81 -5.62 17.89 10.66
N SER A 82 -5.58 17.99 9.35
CA SER A 82 -6.27 19.06 8.63
C SER A 82 -7.78 19.02 8.89
N ASN A 83 -8.32 17.83 9.01
CA ASN A 83 -9.75 17.66 9.26
C ASN A 83 -10.14 18.13 10.66
N THR A 84 -9.20 18.17 11.59
CA THR A 84 -9.47 18.61 12.94
C THR A 84 -9.21 20.11 13.11
N ILE A 85 -8.60 20.74 12.14
CA ILE A 85 -8.31 22.18 12.19
C ILE A 85 -9.47 22.94 11.61
N ASN A 86 -10.00 23.89 12.37
CA ASN A 86 -11.05 24.76 11.88
C ASN A 86 -10.41 25.77 10.93
N THR A 87 -10.89 25.82 9.69
CA THR A 87 -10.33 26.73 8.70
C THR A 87 -10.47 28.19 9.11
N ASN A 88 -11.46 28.49 9.93
CA ASN A 88 -11.63 29.86 10.43
C ASN A 88 -10.47 30.31 11.30
N ASP A 89 -9.79 29.36 11.94
CA ASP A 89 -8.65 29.67 12.79
C ASP A 89 -7.42 30.04 11.98
N LEU A 90 -7.42 29.70 10.70
CA LEU A 90 -6.28 29.96 9.82
C LEU A 90 -6.34 31.32 9.15
N ILE A 91 -7.46 31.99 9.25
CA ILE A 91 -7.68 33.26 8.56
C ILE A 91 -7.56 34.49 9.48
#